data_4c456834614734ae180e7ed1261c0495
#
_entry.id   4c456834614734ae180e7ed1261c0495
#
_cell.length_a   1.000
_cell.length_b   1.000
_cell.length_c   1.000
_cell.angle_alpha   90.00
_cell.angle_beta   90.00
_cell.angle_gamma   90.00
#
_symmetry.space_group_name_H-M   'P 1'
#
loop_
_entity.id
_entity.type
_entity.pdbx_description
1 polymer ?
#
loop_
_entity_poly.entity_id
_entity_poly.type
_entity_poly.pdbx_seq_one_letter_code
_entity_poly.pdbx_strand_id
1 'polypeptide(L)'
;MEEFAAELGLSRSTVSYILNGQWQARHISEKTARKVMDFAREVNFTPSLFGRALKGKICTDAAILIPPQMYEHHRNTFFTLIAQLEEQHLTYLVLPLHWGDENIITLRQLHSFRVSKVIMFAATLPITELRWWERNLRAAREIEWFFYDHRLEYGLNENFFPANCSAVGFDRLAAFRKLVTHTASRGYSKLCYRAPFYTDEATIAAARKEKIQLTGIECNDSLEIFAGKVKKVLDAGEPTALCVPDDLQSIQLIKLLEEQNIAVPGDAGVISWDGLPVSSYFSPVLETLAVPHDEMCRAAGNFLAGKNRGFQEVVPQIRPGATLPPILSSHC
;
A
#
# COMPACT_ATOMS: atom_id res chain seq x y z
N MET A 1 -30.61 -25.53 -2.70
CA MET A 1 -29.90 -26.83 -2.72
C MET A 1 -30.85 -28.01 -2.74
N GLU A 2 -31.91 -28.03 -1.95
CA GLU A 2 -32.93 -29.12 -1.97
C GLU A 2 -33.71 -29.14 -3.27
N GLU A 3 -34.26 -28.01 -3.67
CA GLU A 3 -34.96 -27.85 -4.95
C GLU A 3 -34.05 -28.21 -6.16
N PHE A 4 -32.83 -27.70 -6.13
CA PHE A 4 -31.79 -27.99 -7.14
C PHE A 4 -31.50 -29.49 -7.26
N ALA A 5 -31.41 -30.21 -6.14
CA ALA A 5 -31.20 -31.66 -6.14
C ALA A 5 -32.44 -32.45 -6.59
N ALA A 6 -33.62 -31.96 -6.21
CA ALA A 6 -34.88 -32.54 -6.60
C ALA A 6 -35.11 -32.52 -8.15
N GLU A 7 -34.82 -31.39 -8.80
CA GLU A 7 -34.91 -31.23 -10.26
C GLU A 7 -34.00 -32.18 -11.02
N LEU A 8 -32.85 -32.52 -10.46
CA LEU A 8 -31.89 -33.45 -11.07
C LEU A 8 -32.17 -34.92 -10.71
N GLY A 9 -33.10 -35.18 -9.77
CA GLY A 9 -33.38 -36.52 -9.26
C GLY A 9 -32.21 -37.11 -8.45
N LEU A 10 -31.42 -36.24 -7.79
CA LEU A 10 -30.24 -36.65 -7.04
C LEU A 10 -30.37 -36.27 -5.56
N SER A 11 -29.59 -36.94 -4.70
CA SER A 11 -29.51 -36.56 -3.30
C SER A 11 -28.79 -35.25 -3.15
N ARG A 12 -29.15 -34.43 -2.12
CA ARG A 12 -28.47 -33.21 -1.76
C ARG A 12 -26.97 -33.42 -1.49
N SER A 13 -26.59 -34.58 -0.94
CA SER A 13 -25.20 -34.95 -0.69
C SER A 13 -24.44 -35.18 -1.98
N THR A 14 -25.04 -35.90 -2.98
CA THR A 14 -24.45 -36.12 -4.29
C THR A 14 -24.18 -34.81 -5.01
N VAL A 15 -25.18 -33.93 -5.06
CA VAL A 15 -25.02 -32.59 -5.67
C VAL A 15 -23.92 -31.81 -4.96
N SER A 16 -23.92 -31.80 -3.60
CA SER A 16 -22.90 -31.13 -2.81
C SER A 16 -21.48 -31.66 -3.07
N TYR A 17 -21.28 -32.96 -3.24
CA TYR A 17 -19.97 -33.53 -3.57
C TYR A 17 -19.50 -33.12 -4.96
N ILE A 18 -20.42 -33.08 -5.93
CA ILE A 18 -20.09 -32.66 -7.30
C ILE A 18 -19.70 -31.20 -7.35
N LEU A 19 -20.51 -30.29 -6.78
CA LEU A 19 -20.25 -28.84 -6.77
C LEU A 19 -19.00 -28.45 -5.98
N ASN A 20 -18.53 -29.31 -5.06
CA ASN A 20 -17.28 -29.12 -4.32
C ASN A 20 -16.08 -29.88 -4.95
N GLY A 21 -16.19 -30.39 -6.17
CA GLY A 21 -15.10 -31.11 -6.87
C GLY A 21 -14.69 -32.46 -6.26
N GLN A 22 -15.51 -33.02 -5.36
CA GLN A 22 -15.20 -34.26 -4.62
C GLN A 22 -15.85 -35.52 -5.28
N TRP A 23 -16.38 -35.37 -6.44
CA TRP A 23 -17.16 -36.43 -7.10
C TRP A 23 -16.33 -37.68 -7.43
N GLN A 24 -15.05 -37.51 -7.81
CA GLN A 24 -14.13 -38.65 -8.06
C GLN A 24 -13.85 -39.45 -6.77
N ALA A 25 -13.52 -38.75 -5.67
CA ALA A 25 -13.26 -39.36 -4.37
C ALA A 25 -14.50 -40.04 -3.76
N ARG A 26 -15.69 -39.76 -4.29
CA ARG A 26 -16.98 -40.34 -3.88
C ARG A 26 -17.54 -41.31 -4.88
N HIS A 27 -16.74 -41.73 -5.87
CA HIS A 27 -17.13 -42.69 -6.93
C HIS A 27 -18.39 -42.28 -7.69
N ILE A 28 -18.64 -41.01 -7.87
CA ILE A 28 -19.74 -40.47 -8.65
C ILE A 28 -19.31 -40.48 -10.14
N SER A 29 -20.19 -40.93 -11.02
CA SER A 29 -19.86 -40.99 -12.43
C SER A 29 -19.63 -39.59 -13.04
N GLU A 30 -18.71 -39.52 -14.01
CA GLU A 30 -18.45 -38.29 -14.74
C GLU A 30 -19.69 -37.73 -15.43
N LYS A 31 -20.53 -38.64 -15.97
CA LYS A 31 -21.81 -38.27 -16.60
C LYS A 31 -22.72 -37.53 -15.62
N THR A 32 -22.83 -38.03 -14.38
CA THR A 32 -23.64 -37.40 -13.35
C THR A 32 -23.02 -36.08 -12.93
N ALA A 33 -21.69 -36.01 -12.80
CA ALA A 33 -21.01 -34.78 -12.44
C ALA A 33 -21.21 -33.69 -13.51
N ARG A 34 -21.06 -34.00 -14.78
CA ARG A 34 -21.32 -33.06 -15.88
C ARG A 34 -22.78 -32.57 -15.87
N LYS A 35 -23.76 -33.45 -15.72
CA LYS A 35 -25.19 -33.07 -15.66
C LYS A 35 -25.44 -32.03 -14.58
N VAL A 36 -24.86 -32.22 -13.41
CA VAL A 36 -25.01 -31.27 -12.28
C VAL A 36 -24.32 -29.95 -12.55
N MET A 37 -23.09 -29.97 -13.11
CA MET A 37 -22.32 -28.76 -13.41
C MET A 37 -22.98 -27.94 -14.52
N ASP A 38 -23.52 -28.58 -15.56
CA ASP A 38 -24.17 -27.88 -16.65
C ASP A 38 -25.48 -27.24 -16.18
N PHE A 39 -26.28 -27.97 -15.41
CA PHE A 39 -27.50 -27.41 -14.80
C PHE A 39 -27.18 -26.26 -13.85
N ALA A 40 -26.11 -26.38 -13.04
CA ALA A 40 -25.67 -25.27 -12.16
C ALA A 40 -25.32 -24.02 -12.97
N ARG A 41 -24.68 -24.13 -14.13
CA ARG A 41 -24.40 -22.99 -15.01
C ARG A 41 -25.70 -22.43 -15.63
N GLU A 42 -26.59 -23.27 -16.07
CA GLU A 42 -27.87 -22.86 -16.68
C GLU A 42 -28.71 -22.01 -15.71
N VAL A 43 -28.80 -22.44 -14.45
CA VAL A 43 -29.60 -21.73 -13.43
C VAL A 43 -28.79 -20.72 -12.60
N ASN A 44 -27.53 -20.43 -12.98
CA ASN A 44 -26.61 -19.57 -12.26
C ASN A 44 -26.51 -19.93 -10.75
N PHE A 45 -26.53 -21.22 -10.45
CA PHE A 45 -26.51 -21.69 -9.07
C PHE A 45 -25.11 -21.58 -8.46
N THR A 46 -24.98 -20.76 -7.43
CA THR A 46 -23.77 -20.67 -6.61
C THR A 46 -24.01 -21.27 -5.23
N PRO A 47 -23.18 -22.26 -4.77
CA PRO A 47 -23.28 -22.79 -3.43
C PRO A 47 -23.14 -21.69 -2.38
N SER A 48 -24.07 -21.63 -1.41
CA SER A 48 -24.03 -20.64 -0.32
C SER A 48 -22.73 -20.73 0.49
N LEU A 49 -22.06 -19.58 0.67
CA LEU A 49 -20.90 -19.46 1.55
C LEU A 49 -21.21 -19.92 2.98
N PHE A 50 -22.41 -19.63 3.46
CA PHE A 50 -22.89 -20.10 4.79
C PHE A 50 -22.99 -21.64 4.88
N GLY A 51 -23.40 -22.32 3.79
CA GLY A 51 -23.40 -23.77 3.75
C GLY A 51 -22.01 -24.41 3.77
N ARG A 52 -21.00 -23.72 3.27
CA ARG A 52 -19.58 -24.10 3.39
C ARG A 52 -19.05 -23.85 4.81
N ALA A 53 -19.42 -22.75 5.42
CA ALA A 53 -19.07 -22.37 6.78
C ALA A 53 -19.55 -23.38 7.83
N LEU A 54 -20.80 -23.82 7.73
CA LEU A 54 -21.41 -24.82 8.63
C LEU A 54 -20.66 -26.16 8.62
N LYS A 55 -19.96 -26.50 7.52
CA LYS A 55 -19.15 -27.71 7.40
C LYS A 55 -17.71 -27.57 7.88
N GLY A 56 -17.37 -26.47 8.57
CA GLY A 56 -16.01 -26.25 9.09
C GLY A 56 -14.96 -25.87 8.05
N LYS A 57 -15.35 -25.57 6.80
CA LYS A 57 -14.42 -25.18 5.73
C LYS A 57 -14.15 -23.68 5.78
N ILE A 58 -12.96 -23.28 5.35
CA ILE A 58 -12.62 -21.86 5.05
C ILE A 58 -13.68 -21.33 4.10
N CYS A 59 -14.25 -20.17 4.43
CA CYS A 59 -15.33 -19.57 3.63
C CYS A 59 -14.81 -18.47 2.73
N THR A 60 -13.71 -17.88 3.11
CA THR A 60 -13.12 -16.72 2.44
C THR A 60 -11.61 -16.93 2.37
N ASP A 61 -11.08 -16.91 1.15
CA ASP A 61 -9.67 -17.19 0.91
C ASP A 61 -8.79 -16.03 1.34
N ALA A 62 -9.26 -14.78 1.16
CA ALA A 62 -8.52 -13.59 1.53
C ALA A 62 -9.42 -12.47 2.06
N ALA A 63 -8.84 -11.57 2.85
CA ALA A 63 -9.41 -10.27 3.13
C ALA A 63 -8.36 -9.17 2.89
N ILE A 64 -8.81 -8.01 2.42
CA ILE A 64 -8.00 -6.81 2.29
C ILE A 64 -8.52 -5.79 3.30
N LEU A 65 -7.64 -5.36 4.22
CA LEU A 65 -7.96 -4.32 5.20
C LEU A 65 -7.44 -2.98 4.68
N ILE A 66 -8.36 -2.03 4.52
CA ILE A 66 -8.07 -0.72 3.99
C ILE A 66 -8.18 0.35 5.08
N PRO A 67 -7.20 1.25 5.23
CA PRO A 67 -7.29 2.36 6.16
C PRO A 67 -8.32 3.40 5.67
N PRO A 68 -8.81 4.28 6.56
CA PRO A 68 -9.74 5.34 6.20
C PRO A 68 -9.20 6.29 5.12
N GLN A 69 -7.90 6.45 5.07
CA GLN A 69 -7.20 7.23 4.03
C GLN A 69 -6.23 6.33 3.29
N MET A 70 -6.38 6.27 1.96
CA MET A 70 -5.48 5.55 1.07
C MET A 70 -4.74 6.55 0.18
N TYR A 71 -3.42 6.40 0.10
CA TYR A 71 -2.62 7.09 -0.91
C TYR A 71 -2.94 6.58 -2.31
N GLU A 72 -2.62 7.37 -3.36
CA GLU A 72 -2.94 7.01 -4.75
C GLU A 72 -2.28 5.69 -5.19
N HIS A 73 -1.01 5.49 -4.81
CA HIS A 73 -0.32 4.23 -5.11
C HIS A 73 -0.97 3.01 -4.43
N HIS A 74 -1.56 3.18 -3.23
CA HIS A 74 -2.30 2.11 -2.57
C HIS A 74 -3.58 1.74 -3.34
N ARG A 75 -4.27 2.72 -3.94
CA ARG A 75 -5.46 2.46 -4.78
C ARG A 75 -5.10 1.60 -5.98
N ASN A 76 -4.03 1.94 -6.69
CA ASN A 76 -3.57 1.16 -7.84
C ASN A 76 -3.21 -0.28 -7.43
N THR A 77 -2.47 -0.45 -6.34
CA THR A 77 -2.15 -1.78 -5.79
C THR A 77 -3.40 -2.54 -5.38
N PHE A 78 -4.34 -1.88 -4.70
CA PHE A 78 -5.60 -2.49 -4.28
C PHE A 78 -6.36 -3.08 -5.48
N PHE A 79 -6.55 -2.33 -6.56
CA PHE A 79 -7.22 -2.83 -7.76
C PHE A 79 -6.45 -3.96 -8.44
N THR A 80 -5.12 -3.88 -8.47
CA THR A 80 -4.28 -4.97 -9.00
C THR A 80 -4.43 -6.24 -8.18
N LEU A 81 -4.49 -6.16 -6.85
CA LEU A 81 -4.71 -7.31 -5.98
C LEU A 81 -6.11 -7.90 -6.14
N ILE A 82 -7.14 -7.08 -6.30
CA ILE A 82 -8.49 -7.55 -6.61
C ILE A 82 -8.49 -8.35 -7.93
N ALA A 83 -7.90 -7.82 -8.99
CA ALA A 83 -7.80 -8.53 -10.27
C ALA A 83 -7.08 -9.88 -10.12
N GLN A 84 -5.99 -9.94 -9.35
CA GLN A 84 -5.28 -11.21 -9.08
C GLN A 84 -6.12 -12.21 -8.29
N LEU A 85 -6.92 -11.76 -7.33
CA LEU A 85 -7.85 -12.63 -6.59
C LEU A 85 -8.93 -13.21 -7.51
N GLU A 86 -9.48 -12.41 -8.41
CA GLU A 86 -10.48 -12.82 -9.39
C GLU A 86 -9.90 -13.80 -10.41
N GLU A 87 -8.71 -13.56 -10.96
CA GLU A 87 -8.01 -14.47 -11.86
C GLU A 87 -7.76 -15.85 -11.22
N GLN A 88 -7.46 -15.88 -9.93
CA GLN A 88 -7.26 -17.09 -9.16
C GLN A 88 -8.57 -17.73 -8.67
N HIS A 89 -9.72 -17.15 -8.98
CA HIS A 89 -11.05 -17.56 -8.49
C HIS A 89 -11.16 -17.67 -6.98
N LEU A 90 -10.43 -16.81 -6.26
CA LEU A 90 -10.45 -16.73 -4.80
C LEU A 90 -11.63 -15.89 -4.30
N THR A 91 -12.27 -16.37 -3.23
CA THR A 91 -13.28 -15.56 -2.54
C THR A 91 -12.58 -14.56 -1.61
N TYR A 92 -13.00 -13.30 -1.65
CA TYR A 92 -12.37 -12.26 -0.85
C TYR A 92 -13.38 -11.30 -0.20
N LEU A 93 -12.91 -10.60 0.83
CA LEU A 93 -13.61 -9.51 1.52
C LEU A 93 -12.73 -8.27 1.50
N VAL A 94 -13.38 -7.11 1.46
CA VAL A 94 -12.74 -5.83 1.72
C VAL A 94 -13.36 -5.26 2.98
N LEU A 95 -12.56 -5.01 4.00
CA LEU A 95 -13.00 -4.54 5.30
C LEU A 95 -12.24 -3.25 5.67
N PRO A 96 -12.91 -2.29 6.32
CA PRO A 96 -12.22 -1.11 6.83
C PRO A 96 -11.33 -1.47 8.02
N LEU A 97 -10.21 -0.78 8.14
CA LEU A 97 -9.48 -0.66 9.39
C LEU A 97 -10.17 0.37 10.27
N HIS A 98 -10.29 0.07 11.53
CA HIS A 98 -10.74 0.98 12.58
C HIS A 98 -9.52 1.49 13.36
N TRP A 99 -9.75 2.25 14.43
CA TRP A 99 -8.69 2.75 15.30
C TRP A 99 -8.78 2.13 16.68
N GLY A 100 -7.64 1.81 17.27
CA GLY A 100 -7.53 1.27 18.63
C GLY A 100 -8.39 0.03 18.83
N ASP A 101 -9.12 0.01 19.93
CA ASP A 101 -9.92 -1.16 20.33
C ASP A 101 -11.12 -1.45 19.40
N GLU A 102 -11.52 -0.50 18.55
CA GLU A 102 -12.55 -0.75 17.54
C GLU A 102 -12.14 -1.77 16.48
N ASN A 103 -10.82 -1.97 16.27
CA ASN A 103 -10.30 -3.03 15.41
C ASN A 103 -10.74 -4.44 15.82
N ILE A 104 -11.25 -4.63 17.06
CA ILE A 104 -11.84 -5.90 17.48
C ILE A 104 -13.06 -6.28 16.63
N ILE A 105 -13.75 -5.29 16.05
CA ILE A 105 -14.90 -5.51 15.15
C ILE A 105 -14.40 -6.22 13.90
N THR A 106 -13.32 -5.71 13.30
CA THR A 106 -12.65 -6.30 12.12
C THR A 106 -12.17 -7.72 12.40
N LEU A 107 -11.50 -7.95 13.55
CA LEU A 107 -11.07 -9.30 13.94
C LEU A 107 -12.23 -10.28 14.06
N ARG A 108 -13.34 -9.87 14.70
CA ARG A 108 -14.55 -10.70 14.81
C ARG A 108 -15.16 -11.03 13.46
N GLN A 109 -15.16 -10.08 12.51
CA GLN A 109 -15.62 -10.32 11.15
C GLN A 109 -14.73 -11.33 10.44
N LEU A 110 -13.40 -11.19 10.50
CA LEU A 110 -12.43 -12.13 9.90
C LEU A 110 -12.67 -13.56 10.43
N HIS A 111 -12.85 -13.73 11.73
CA HIS A 111 -13.19 -15.03 12.32
C HIS A 111 -14.57 -15.56 11.87
N SER A 112 -15.59 -14.70 11.84
CA SER A 112 -16.93 -15.10 11.41
C SER A 112 -16.96 -15.60 9.98
N PHE A 113 -16.20 -14.96 9.09
CA PHE A 113 -16.06 -15.33 7.68
C PHE A 113 -14.99 -16.40 7.45
N ARG A 114 -14.30 -16.85 8.50
CA ARG A 114 -13.22 -17.85 8.43
C ARG A 114 -12.19 -17.53 7.35
N VAL A 115 -11.72 -16.31 7.39
CA VAL A 115 -10.68 -15.82 6.47
C VAL A 115 -9.37 -16.55 6.73
N SER A 116 -8.68 -16.97 5.67
CA SER A 116 -7.37 -17.64 5.79
C SER A 116 -6.17 -16.71 5.64
N LYS A 117 -6.30 -15.68 4.81
CA LYS A 117 -5.23 -14.71 4.53
C LYS A 117 -5.74 -13.29 4.64
N VAL A 118 -4.91 -12.39 5.17
CA VAL A 118 -5.23 -10.97 5.28
C VAL A 118 -4.10 -10.13 4.73
N ILE A 119 -4.41 -9.20 3.83
CA ILE A 119 -3.51 -8.12 3.42
C ILE A 119 -3.98 -6.84 4.11
N MET A 120 -3.06 -6.20 4.84
CA MET A 120 -3.32 -4.95 5.54
C MET A 120 -2.46 -3.84 4.96
N PHE A 121 -3.06 -2.75 4.48
CA PHE A 121 -2.34 -1.55 4.06
C PHE A 121 -1.88 -0.78 5.30
N ALA A 122 -0.57 -0.84 5.59
CA ALA A 122 0.00 -0.44 6.88
C ALA A 122 0.69 0.94 6.88
N ALA A 123 0.89 1.56 5.71
CA ALA A 123 1.66 2.81 5.60
C ALA A 123 1.16 3.97 6.46
N THR A 124 -0.15 4.09 6.60
CA THR A 124 -0.80 5.18 7.37
C THR A 124 -0.95 4.86 8.85
N LEU A 125 -0.66 3.61 9.26
CA LEU A 125 -0.85 3.21 10.65
C LEU A 125 0.27 3.76 11.54
N PRO A 126 -0.07 4.51 12.60
CA PRO A 126 0.91 4.89 13.62
C PRO A 126 1.40 3.66 14.38
N ILE A 127 2.56 3.77 15.02
CA ILE A 127 3.17 2.67 15.77
C ILE A 127 2.26 2.13 16.87
N THR A 128 1.42 2.96 17.46
CA THR A 128 0.43 2.54 18.49
C THR A 128 -0.57 1.53 17.94
N GLU A 129 -1.06 1.76 16.72
CA GLU A 129 -1.96 0.84 16.02
C GLU A 129 -1.25 -0.46 15.64
N LEU A 130 -0.02 -0.40 15.10
CA LEU A 130 0.76 -1.59 14.79
C LEU A 130 1.02 -2.44 16.04
N ARG A 131 1.28 -1.82 17.19
CA ARG A 131 1.41 -2.53 18.48
C ARG A 131 0.09 -3.10 18.98
N TRP A 132 -1.03 -2.44 18.70
CA TRP A 132 -2.35 -3.02 19.00
C TRP A 132 -2.56 -4.31 18.19
N TRP A 133 -2.28 -4.27 16.90
CA TRP A 133 -2.39 -5.43 16.03
C TRP A 133 -1.44 -6.55 16.48
N GLU A 134 -0.16 -6.26 16.74
CA GLU A 134 0.81 -7.26 17.22
C GLU A 134 0.28 -8.05 18.42
N ARG A 135 -0.25 -7.36 19.41
CA ARG A 135 -0.82 -8.01 20.62
C ARG A 135 -2.01 -8.91 20.29
N ASN A 136 -2.85 -8.51 19.36
CA ASN A 136 -4.08 -9.21 19.02
C ASN A 136 -3.91 -10.30 17.96
N LEU A 137 -2.90 -10.21 17.09
CA LEU A 137 -2.59 -11.23 16.07
C LEU A 137 -2.19 -12.57 16.68
N ARG A 138 -1.65 -12.58 17.89
CA ARG A 138 -1.33 -13.81 18.61
C ARG A 138 -2.55 -14.68 18.92
N ALA A 139 -3.72 -14.08 19.01
CA ALA A 139 -5.00 -14.77 19.16
C ALA A 139 -5.57 -15.27 17.83
N ALA A 140 -5.12 -14.76 16.70
CA ALA A 140 -5.60 -15.09 15.34
C ALA A 140 -4.51 -15.87 14.54
N ARG A 141 -3.94 -16.91 15.18
CA ARG A 141 -2.81 -17.68 14.60
C ARG A 141 -3.18 -18.52 13.38
N GLU A 142 -4.45 -18.81 13.19
CA GLU A 142 -4.98 -19.52 12.03
C GLU A 142 -5.06 -18.66 10.77
N ILE A 143 -4.92 -17.33 10.90
CA ILE A 143 -4.91 -16.38 9.78
C ILE A 143 -3.47 -16.05 9.42
N GLU A 144 -3.12 -16.10 8.14
CA GLU A 144 -1.84 -15.59 7.63
C GLU A 144 -2.00 -14.09 7.33
N TRP A 145 -1.04 -13.29 7.79
CA TRP A 145 -1.07 -11.83 7.67
C TRP A 145 0.03 -11.30 6.78
N PHE A 146 -0.30 -10.30 5.98
CA PHE A 146 0.65 -9.57 5.14
C PHE A 146 0.47 -8.06 5.34
N PHE A 147 1.53 -7.41 5.82
CA PHE A 147 1.57 -5.96 5.98
C PHE A 147 2.15 -5.33 4.72
N TYR A 148 1.28 -4.69 3.93
CA TYR A 148 1.66 -3.97 2.73
C TYR A 148 2.09 -2.55 3.09
N ASP A 149 3.22 -2.11 2.53
CA ASP A 149 3.85 -0.82 2.77
C ASP A 149 4.18 -0.59 4.26
N HIS A 150 4.80 -1.63 4.84
CA HIS A 150 5.20 -1.61 6.25
C HIS A 150 6.33 -0.59 6.49
N ARG A 151 6.27 0.06 7.65
CA ARG A 151 7.21 1.11 8.05
C ARG A 151 8.38 0.52 8.81
N LEU A 152 9.48 0.24 8.09
CA LEU A 152 10.68 -0.41 8.67
C LEU A 152 11.40 0.47 9.70
N GLU A 153 11.30 1.81 9.58
CA GLU A 153 11.87 2.76 10.53
C GLU A 153 11.34 2.62 11.95
N TYR A 154 10.24 1.93 12.17
CA TYR A 154 9.75 1.63 13.51
C TYR A 154 10.49 0.47 14.20
N GLY A 155 11.45 -0.16 13.52
CA GLY A 155 12.17 -1.33 14.02
C GLY A 155 11.29 -2.59 14.16
N LEU A 156 10.12 -2.57 13.52
CA LEU A 156 9.17 -3.68 13.55
C LEU A 156 9.55 -4.69 12.47
N ASN A 157 10.34 -5.67 12.83
CA ASN A 157 10.83 -6.73 11.97
C ASN A 157 10.17 -8.08 12.29
N GLU A 158 10.69 -9.15 11.71
CA GLU A 158 10.22 -10.52 11.90
C GLU A 158 10.21 -10.99 13.37
N ASN A 159 11.03 -10.37 14.25
CA ASN A 159 11.06 -10.71 15.68
C ASN A 159 9.93 -10.02 16.47
N PHE A 160 9.34 -8.96 15.91
CA PHE A 160 8.24 -8.25 16.54
C PHE A 160 6.90 -8.93 16.32
N PHE A 161 6.65 -9.41 15.09
CA PHE A 161 5.40 -10.03 14.72
C PHE A 161 5.39 -11.55 14.92
N PRO A 162 4.20 -12.18 15.14
CA PRO A 162 4.06 -13.63 15.13
C PRO A 162 4.53 -14.27 13.81
N ALA A 163 4.90 -15.55 13.86
CA ALA A 163 5.43 -16.30 12.71
C ALA A 163 4.47 -16.45 11.50
N ASN A 164 3.18 -16.18 11.71
CA ASN A 164 2.17 -16.16 10.65
C ASN A 164 2.06 -14.80 9.95
N CYS A 165 2.98 -13.87 10.21
CA CYS A 165 3.03 -12.55 9.60
C CYS A 165 4.13 -12.45 8.56
N SER A 166 3.86 -11.70 7.50
CA SER A 166 4.79 -11.31 6.45
C SER A 166 4.60 -9.83 6.14
N ALA A 167 5.58 -9.19 5.53
CA ALA A 167 5.48 -7.77 5.18
C ALA A 167 6.32 -7.42 3.96
N VAL A 168 5.95 -6.33 3.30
CA VAL A 168 6.80 -5.59 2.37
C VAL A 168 6.77 -4.12 2.72
N GLY A 169 7.92 -3.46 2.65
CA GLY A 169 8.00 -2.03 2.95
C GLY A 169 9.41 -1.47 2.81
N PHE A 170 9.63 -0.28 3.32
CA PHE A 170 10.93 0.39 3.29
C PHE A 170 11.13 1.31 4.49
N ASP A 171 12.39 1.64 4.77
CA ASP A 171 12.79 2.63 5.76
C ASP A 171 12.61 4.05 5.19
N ARG A 172 11.57 4.74 5.65
CA ARG A 172 11.26 6.10 5.19
C ARG A 172 12.28 7.14 5.64
N LEU A 173 12.92 6.93 6.79
CA LEU A 173 13.99 7.81 7.25
C LEU A 173 15.22 7.68 6.36
N ALA A 174 15.63 6.45 6.02
CA ALA A 174 16.72 6.21 5.08
C ALA A 174 16.40 6.76 3.68
N ALA A 175 15.15 6.60 3.23
CA ALA A 175 14.69 7.12 1.95
C ALA A 175 14.73 8.67 1.93
N PHE A 176 14.32 9.33 3.00
CA PHE A 176 14.40 10.79 3.10
C PHE A 176 15.85 11.28 3.19
N ARG A 177 16.74 10.60 3.91
CA ARG A 177 18.17 10.91 3.89
C ARG A 177 18.77 10.85 2.47
N LYS A 178 18.38 9.84 1.67
CA LYS A 178 18.78 9.74 0.27
C LYS A 178 18.31 10.94 -0.56
N LEU A 179 17.07 11.38 -0.34
CA LEU A 179 16.50 12.57 -0.97
C LEU A 179 17.29 13.83 -0.58
N VAL A 180 17.60 14.02 0.72
CA VAL A 180 18.42 15.14 1.22
C VAL A 180 19.79 15.17 0.54
N THR A 181 20.52 14.06 0.54
CA THR A 181 21.83 13.94 -0.11
C THR A 181 21.76 14.22 -1.61
N HIS A 182 20.73 13.70 -2.28
CA HIS A 182 20.52 13.97 -3.70
C HIS A 182 20.28 15.45 -3.97
N THR A 183 19.42 16.11 -3.21
CA THR A 183 19.12 17.54 -3.35
C THR A 183 20.39 18.38 -3.17
N ALA A 184 21.20 18.06 -2.19
CA ALA A 184 22.50 18.72 -1.98
C ALA A 184 23.47 18.50 -3.18
N SER A 185 23.52 17.29 -3.73
CA SER A 185 24.37 16.97 -4.89
C SER A 185 23.98 17.73 -6.16
N ARG A 186 22.72 18.22 -6.22
CA ARG A 186 22.24 19.11 -7.30
C ARG A 186 22.62 20.57 -7.09
N GLY A 187 23.30 20.92 -5.98
CA GLY A 187 23.76 22.27 -5.66
C GLY A 187 22.77 23.11 -4.86
N TYR A 188 21.69 22.54 -4.39
CA TYR A 188 20.75 23.25 -3.50
C TYR A 188 21.32 23.34 -2.08
N SER A 189 21.24 24.53 -1.48
CA SER A 189 21.71 24.80 -0.13
C SER A 189 20.61 24.72 0.93
N LYS A 190 19.34 24.74 0.50
CA LYS A 190 18.17 24.65 1.39
C LYS A 190 17.17 23.65 0.84
N LEU A 191 16.61 22.81 1.74
CA LEU A 191 15.46 21.96 1.49
C LEU A 191 14.34 22.28 2.46
N CYS A 192 13.26 22.87 1.94
CA CYS A 192 12.04 23.11 2.68
C CYS A 192 11.08 21.94 2.47
N TYR A 193 10.60 21.35 3.55
CA TYR A 193 9.70 20.22 3.49
C TYR A 193 8.44 20.44 4.36
N ARG A 194 7.36 19.80 3.99
CA ARG A 194 6.10 19.83 4.75
C ARG A 194 6.26 19.01 6.04
N ALA A 195 6.15 19.69 7.21
CA ALA A 195 6.23 19.02 8.51
C ALA A 195 4.83 18.59 9.02
N PRO A 196 4.75 17.50 9.81
CA PRO A 196 5.85 16.61 10.19
C PRO A 196 6.25 15.69 9.03
N PHE A 197 7.54 15.50 8.81
CA PHE A 197 8.08 14.61 7.80
C PHE A 197 9.14 13.69 8.42
N TYR A 198 9.70 12.78 7.63
CA TYR A 198 10.61 11.72 8.08
C TYR A 198 11.99 12.29 8.46
N THR A 199 12.11 12.88 9.64
CA THR A 199 13.37 13.45 10.15
C THR A 199 13.78 12.83 11.47
N ASP A 200 15.06 12.50 11.58
CA ASP A 200 15.71 12.00 12.77
C ASP A 200 17.12 12.64 12.93
N GLU A 201 17.83 12.31 14.00
CA GLU A 201 19.18 12.80 14.21
C GLU A 201 20.14 12.42 13.07
N ALA A 202 20.00 11.23 12.49
CA ALA A 202 20.81 10.78 11.37
C ALA A 202 20.53 11.58 10.10
N THR A 203 19.27 11.97 9.85
CA THR A 203 18.90 12.87 8.75
C THR A 203 19.49 14.27 8.94
N ILE A 204 19.45 14.81 10.16
CA ILE A 204 20.04 16.10 10.51
C ILE A 204 21.58 16.06 10.35
N ALA A 205 22.22 14.97 10.77
CA ALA A 205 23.65 14.79 10.60
C ALA A 205 24.05 14.69 9.11
N ALA A 206 23.28 13.97 8.30
CA ALA A 206 23.48 13.90 6.86
C ALA A 206 23.35 15.28 6.20
N ALA A 207 22.32 16.04 6.54
CA ALA A 207 22.12 17.39 6.02
C ALA A 207 23.30 18.33 6.37
N ARG A 208 23.80 18.26 7.61
CA ARG A 208 24.99 19.03 8.03
C ARG A 208 26.24 18.64 7.25
N LYS A 209 26.46 17.34 7.01
CA LYS A 209 27.58 16.82 6.22
C LYS A 209 27.53 17.35 4.78
N GLU A 210 26.38 17.33 4.18
CA GLU A 210 26.15 17.81 2.81
C GLU A 210 26.00 19.35 2.73
N LYS A 211 26.06 20.06 3.84
CA LYS A 211 25.90 21.52 3.95
C LYS A 211 24.57 22.04 3.39
N ILE A 212 23.51 21.27 3.54
CA ILE A 212 22.14 21.66 3.16
C ILE A 212 21.33 21.99 4.43
N GLN A 213 20.65 23.12 4.43
CA GLN A 213 19.74 23.52 5.50
C GLN A 213 18.39 22.81 5.34
N LEU A 214 17.94 22.11 6.38
CA LEU A 214 16.60 21.55 6.43
C LEU A 214 15.65 22.52 7.14
N THR A 215 14.51 22.81 6.49
CA THR A 215 13.47 23.69 7.05
C THR A 215 12.12 23.01 6.99
N GLY A 216 11.61 22.53 8.12
CA GLY A 216 10.26 21.99 8.24
C GLY A 216 9.24 23.12 8.27
N ILE A 217 8.24 23.06 7.38
CA ILE A 217 7.15 24.04 7.32
C ILE A 217 5.87 23.39 7.84
N GLU A 218 5.41 23.81 9.01
CA GLU A 218 4.11 23.38 9.54
C GLU A 218 2.97 24.08 8.78
N CYS A 219 2.00 23.31 8.31
CA CYS A 219 0.92 23.81 7.45
C CYS A 219 -0.44 23.19 7.75
N ASN A 220 -0.62 22.50 8.89
CA ASN A 220 -1.88 21.87 9.29
C ASN A 220 -2.52 21.04 8.13
N ASP A 221 -1.69 20.30 7.41
CA ASP A 221 -2.06 19.50 6.24
C ASP A 221 -2.61 20.28 5.02
N SER A 222 -2.57 21.63 5.04
CA SER A 222 -2.95 22.45 3.90
C SER A 222 -1.75 22.79 3.01
N LEU A 223 -1.87 22.47 1.73
CA LEU A 223 -0.85 22.76 0.72
C LEU A 223 -0.81 24.26 0.37
N GLU A 224 -1.95 24.95 0.45
CA GLU A 224 -2.08 26.40 0.25
C GLU A 224 -1.30 27.14 1.36
N ILE A 225 -1.42 26.68 2.61
CA ILE A 225 -0.64 27.26 3.74
C ILE A 225 0.84 27.00 3.52
N PHE A 226 1.23 25.81 3.06
CA PHE A 226 2.62 25.50 2.73
C PHE A 226 3.15 26.45 1.64
N ALA A 227 2.46 26.55 0.50
CA ALA A 227 2.82 27.44 -0.61
C ALA A 227 2.93 28.90 -0.18
N GLY A 228 1.97 29.40 0.63
CA GLY A 228 2.00 30.76 1.17
C GLY A 228 3.19 31.05 2.12
N LYS A 229 3.67 30.02 2.82
CA LYS A 229 4.87 30.13 3.68
C LYS A 229 6.17 30.01 2.88
N VAL A 230 6.18 29.26 1.78
CA VAL A 230 7.35 29.11 0.90
C VAL A 230 7.88 30.47 0.45
N LYS A 231 7.01 31.37 0.02
CA LYS A 231 7.42 32.73 -0.40
C LYS A 231 8.23 33.49 0.66
N LYS A 232 7.99 33.23 1.95
CA LYS A 232 8.68 33.90 3.06
C LYS A 232 10.04 33.27 3.35
N VAL A 233 10.28 32.05 2.93
CA VAL A 233 11.54 31.31 3.16
C VAL A 233 12.45 31.26 1.93
N LEU A 234 11.95 31.72 0.77
CA LEU A 234 12.74 31.93 -0.42
C LEU A 234 13.53 33.23 -0.26
N ASP A 235 14.82 33.07 0.02
CA ASP A 235 15.76 34.20 0.09
C ASP A 235 16.41 34.44 -1.27
N ALA A 236 16.61 35.71 -1.63
CA ALA A 236 17.22 36.06 -2.91
C ALA A 236 18.64 35.49 -3.00
N GLY A 237 18.87 34.66 -4.02
CA GLY A 237 20.18 34.07 -4.33
C GLY A 237 20.49 32.77 -3.60
N GLU A 238 19.63 32.25 -2.73
CA GLU A 238 19.85 30.96 -2.07
C GLU A 238 19.11 29.83 -2.79
N PRO A 239 19.83 28.85 -3.44
CA PRO A 239 19.21 27.74 -4.12
C PRO A 239 18.36 26.89 -3.17
N THR A 240 17.03 26.97 -3.32
CA THR A 240 16.06 26.33 -2.44
C THR A 240 15.28 25.24 -3.18
N ALA A 241 15.20 24.06 -2.59
CA ALA A 241 14.35 22.96 -3.03
C ALA A 241 13.16 22.79 -2.08
N LEU A 242 12.04 22.29 -2.61
CA LEU A 242 10.81 22.02 -1.90
C LEU A 242 10.47 20.54 -1.98
N CYS A 243 9.98 19.97 -0.89
CA CYS A 243 9.54 18.56 -0.84
C CYS A 243 8.18 18.44 -0.13
N VAL A 244 7.26 17.77 -0.79
CA VAL A 244 5.95 17.40 -0.22
C VAL A 244 5.72 15.89 -0.38
N PRO A 245 4.77 15.28 0.37
CA PRO A 245 4.71 13.83 0.56
C PRO A 245 4.48 12.95 -0.68
N ASP A 246 3.88 13.47 -1.76
CA ASP A 246 3.56 12.68 -2.95
C ASP A 246 3.58 13.50 -4.26
N ASP A 247 3.58 12.79 -5.39
CA ASP A 247 3.66 13.40 -6.71
C ASP A 247 2.44 14.28 -7.05
N LEU A 248 1.23 13.91 -6.62
CA LEU A 248 0.03 14.71 -6.88
C LEU A 248 0.07 16.02 -6.11
N GLN A 249 0.49 15.98 -4.85
CA GLN A 249 0.69 17.19 -4.04
C GLN A 249 1.83 18.05 -4.62
N SER A 250 2.87 17.45 -5.17
CA SER A 250 3.95 18.19 -5.83
C SER A 250 3.46 18.94 -7.07
N ILE A 251 2.62 18.32 -7.89
CA ILE A 251 1.99 18.96 -9.05
C ILE A 251 1.07 20.10 -8.60
N GLN A 252 0.27 19.88 -7.59
CA GLN A 252 -0.61 20.90 -7.02
C GLN A 252 0.20 22.06 -6.43
N LEU A 253 1.30 21.76 -5.72
CA LEU A 253 2.21 22.77 -5.18
C LEU A 253 2.78 23.66 -6.30
N ILE A 254 3.27 23.06 -7.38
CA ILE A 254 3.83 23.83 -8.51
C ILE A 254 2.79 24.84 -9.04
N LYS A 255 1.53 24.44 -9.22
CA LYS A 255 0.46 25.34 -9.65
C LYS A 255 0.22 26.47 -8.65
N LEU A 256 0.18 26.16 -7.36
CA LEU A 256 -0.02 27.18 -6.31
C LEU A 256 1.17 28.17 -6.24
N LEU A 257 2.38 27.71 -6.57
CA LEU A 257 3.56 28.59 -6.66
C LEU A 257 3.52 29.49 -7.89
N GLU A 258 3.13 28.94 -9.05
CA GLU A 258 2.93 29.71 -10.29
C GLU A 258 1.91 30.85 -10.08
N GLU A 259 0.79 30.60 -9.39
CA GLU A 259 -0.21 31.61 -9.04
C GLU A 259 0.38 32.74 -8.14
N GLN A 260 1.45 32.45 -7.41
CA GLN A 260 2.19 33.41 -6.61
C GLN A 260 3.39 34.05 -7.35
N ASN A 261 3.54 33.79 -8.65
CA ASN A 261 4.66 34.20 -9.49
C ASN A 261 6.01 33.62 -9.03
N ILE A 262 6.01 32.39 -8.52
CA ILE A 262 7.21 31.62 -8.17
C ILE A 262 7.36 30.51 -9.21
N ALA A 263 8.38 30.63 -10.05
CA ALA A 263 8.65 29.68 -11.13
C ALA A 263 9.36 28.40 -10.61
N VAL A 264 8.89 27.24 -11.09
CA VAL A 264 9.57 25.95 -10.88
C VAL A 264 10.04 25.43 -12.25
N PRO A 265 11.33 25.20 -12.43
CA PRO A 265 12.43 25.23 -11.43
C PRO A 265 13.17 26.58 -11.29
N GLY A 266 12.66 27.69 -11.87
CA GLY A 266 13.38 28.96 -11.96
C GLY A 266 13.75 29.58 -10.60
N ASP A 267 12.76 29.74 -9.70
CA ASP A 267 12.94 30.35 -8.39
C ASP A 267 13.12 29.32 -7.28
N ALA A 268 12.55 28.12 -7.46
CA ALA A 268 12.68 27.00 -6.53
C ALA A 268 12.67 25.66 -7.28
N GLY A 269 13.49 24.71 -6.80
CA GLY A 269 13.39 23.32 -7.24
C GLY A 269 12.26 22.58 -6.52
N VAL A 270 11.72 21.55 -7.15
CA VAL A 270 10.76 20.63 -6.49
C VAL A 270 11.25 19.21 -6.63
N ILE A 271 11.33 18.49 -5.53
CA ILE A 271 11.56 17.05 -5.51
C ILE A 271 10.36 16.37 -4.84
N SER A 272 9.86 15.35 -5.50
CA SER A 272 8.66 14.63 -5.12
C SER A 272 8.96 13.28 -4.47
N TRP A 273 7.90 12.59 -4.11
CA TRP A 273 7.92 11.27 -3.50
C TRP A 273 6.85 10.38 -4.15
N ASP A 274 7.05 9.06 -4.18
CA ASP A 274 6.26 7.96 -4.71
C ASP A 274 6.63 7.48 -6.11
N GLY A 275 6.91 8.36 -7.07
CA GLY A 275 7.21 7.97 -8.45
C GLY A 275 6.00 7.45 -9.22
N LEU A 276 4.83 8.05 -9.01
CA LEU A 276 3.61 7.73 -9.75
C LEU A 276 3.78 7.98 -11.26
N PRO A 277 3.02 7.29 -12.13
CA PRO A 277 3.07 7.52 -13.57
C PRO A 277 2.86 8.99 -13.97
N VAL A 278 2.00 9.71 -13.24
CA VAL A 278 1.72 11.13 -13.49
C VAL A 278 2.96 12.01 -13.42
N SER A 279 3.97 11.64 -12.63
CA SER A 279 5.23 12.38 -12.52
C SER A 279 5.97 12.49 -13.86
N SER A 280 5.81 11.51 -14.75
CA SER A 280 6.42 11.46 -16.07
C SER A 280 5.62 12.20 -17.14
N TYR A 281 4.32 12.42 -16.91
CA TYR A 281 3.43 13.11 -17.86
C TYR A 281 3.26 14.59 -17.56
N PHE A 282 3.64 15.03 -16.37
CA PHE A 282 3.60 16.43 -15.99
C PHE A 282 4.73 17.22 -16.67
N SER A 283 4.51 18.50 -16.94
CA SER A 283 5.52 19.38 -17.50
C SER A 283 5.70 20.62 -16.60
N PRO A 284 6.91 20.84 -16.10
CA PRO A 284 8.15 20.05 -16.25
C PRO A 284 8.07 18.68 -15.54
N VAL A 285 8.70 17.65 -16.12
CA VAL A 285 8.75 16.30 -15.54
C VAL A 285 9.24 16.35 -14.10
N LEU A 286 8.50 15.72 -13.17
CA LEU A 286 8.86 15.72 -11.76
C LEU A 286 10.12 14.88 -11.50
N GLU A 287 11.07 15.47 -10.78
CA GLU A 287 12.09 14.69 -10.08
C GLU A 287 11.47 14.06 -8.84
N THR A 288 11.59 12.75 -8.68
CA THR A 288 10.87 12.04 -7.61
C THR A 288 11.69 10.92 -7.00
N LEU A 289 11.52 10.69 -5.71
CA LEU A 289 12.00 9.48 -5.05
C LEU A 289 10.97 8.37 -5.31
N ALA A 290 11.22 7.56 -6.33
CA ALA A 290 10.31 6.52 -6.77
C ALA A 290 10.36 5.29 -5.85
N VAL A 291 9.21 4.95 -5.26
CA VAL A 291 9.00 3.72 -4.51
C VAL A 291 8.69 2.59 -5.50
N PRO A 292 9.30 1.39 -5.36
CA PRO A 292 9.09 0.29 -6.30
C PRO A 292 7.75 -0.43 -6.02
N HIS A 293 6.63 0.26 -6.29
CA HIS A 293 5.27 -0.23 -6.02
C HIS A 293 4.96 -1.56 -6.71
N ASP A 294 5.47 -1.77 -7.93
CA ASP A 294 5.27 -3.03 -8.67
C ASP A 294 5.93 -4.23 -7.95
N GLU A 295 7.09 -4.01 -7.33
CA GLU A 295 7.78 -5.03 -6.54
C GLU A 295 6.99 -5.35 -5.28
N MET A 296 6.50 -4.32 -4.59
CA MET A 296 5.67 -4.46 -3.40
C MET A 296 4.34 -5.17 -3.73
N CYS A 297 3.69 -4.81 -4.83
CA CYS A 297 2.46 -5.47 -5.28
C CYS A 297 2.71 -6.94 -5.63
N ARG A 298 3.84 -7.24 -6.28
CA ARG A 298 4.25 -8.62 -6.59
C ARG A 298 4.49 -9.44 -5.32
N ALA A 299 5.08 -8.85 -4.28
CA ALA A 299 5.27 -9.51 -2.99
C ALA A 299 3.92 -9.89 -2.34
N ALA A 300 2.93 -8.99 -2.38
CA ALA A 300 1.59 -9.26 -1.89
C ALA A 300 0.87 -10.35 -2.71
N GLY A 301 1.00 -10.33 -4.04
CA GLY A 301 0.47 -11.38 -4.92
C GLY A 301 1.10 -12.76 -4.66
N ASN A 302 2.42 -12.80 -4.43
CA ASN A 302 3.12 -14.03 -4.05
C ASN A 302 2.65 -14.58 -2.69
N PHE A 303 2.37 -13.71 -1.73
CA PHE A 303 1.77 -14.12 -0.47
C PHE A 303 0.39 -14.76 -0.67
N LEU A 304 -0.48 -14.16 -1.48
CA LEU A 304 -1.79 -14.73 -1.81
C LEU A 304 -1.66 -16.12 -2.44
N ALA A 305 -0.70 -16.28 -3.35
CA ALA A 305 -0.39 -17.56 -3.97
C ALA A 305 0.34 -18.58 -3.06
N GLY A 306 0.62 -18.23 -1.81
CA GLY A 306 1.33 -19.09 -0.87
C GLY A 306 2.82 -19.30 -1.18
N LYS A 307 3.42 -18.43 -2.03
CA LYS A 307 4.79 -18.60 -2.55
C LYS A 307 5.86 -17.89 -1.73
N ASN A 308 5.50 -16.89 -0.95
CA ASN A 308 6.47 -16.07 -0.22
C ASN A 308 6.01 -15.79 1.21
N ARG A 309 6.92 -15.97 2.17
CA ARG A 309 6.73 -15.66 3.58
C ARG A 309 7.93 -14.88 4.09
N GLY A 310 7.70 -13.97 5.01
CA GLY A 310 8.75 -13.18 5.65
C GLY A 310 8.65 -11.69 5.35
N PHE A 311 9.69 -10.97 5.78
CA PHE A 311 9.78 -9.51 5.67
C PHE A 311 10.69 -9.17 4.50
N GLN A 312 10.16 -8.38 3.55
CA GLN A 312 10.89 -7.92 2.38
C GLN A 312 11.07 -6.39 2.47
N GLU A 313 12.32 -5.96 2.41
CA GLU A 313 12.65 -4.56 2.23
C GLU A 313 12.78 -4.22 0.75
N VAL A 314 12.20 -3.10 0.34
CA VAL A 314 12.42 -2.49 -0.98
C VAL A 314 13.15 -1.17 -0.84
N VAL A 315 13.91 -0.78 -1.87
CA VAL A 315 14.75 0.41 -1.82
C VAL A 315 14.30 1.44 -2.83
N PRO A 316 13.70 2.57 -2.39
CA PRO A 316 13.32 3.66 -3.28
C PRO A 316 14.52 4.25 -4.05
N GLN A 317 14.29 4.65 -5.30
CA GLN A 317 15.31 5.19 -6.19
C GLN A 317 14.93 6.57 -6.70
N ILE A 318 15.92 7.45 -6.86
CA ILE A 318 15.68 8.74 -7.52
C ILE A 318 15.39 8.50 -9.00
N ARG A 319 14.26 9.03 -9.47
CA ARG A 319 13.93 9.15 -10.88
C ARG A 319 14.16 10.60 -11.29
N PRO A 320 15.16 10.86 -12.17
CA PRO A 320 15.46 12.21 -12.62
C PRO A 320 14.28 12.87 -13.33
N GLY A 321 14.16 14.17 -13.16
CA GLY A 321 13.16 15.01 -13.80
C GLY A 321 13.72 16.40 -14.11
N ALA A 322 12.85 17.30 -14.49
CA ALA A 322 13.22 18.67 -14.83
C ALA A 322 12.85 19.68 -13.73
N THR A 323 12.16 19.26 -12.68
CA THR A 323 11.74 20.16 -11.58
C THR A 323 12.84 20.43 -10.55
N LEU A 324 13.96 19.66 -10.58
CA LEU A 324 15.12 19.86 -9.71
C LEU A 324 16.43 19.82 -10.55
N PRO A 325 16.65 20.76 -11.48
CA PRO A 325 17.85 20.77 -12.29
C PRO A 325 19.10 21.05 -11.44
N PRO A 326 20.30 20.62 -11.87
CA PRO A 326 21.53 21.01 -11.21
C PRO A 326 21.71 22.53 -11.21
N ILE A 327 22.06 23.07 -10.05
CA ILE A 327 22.50 24.46 -9.97
C ILE A 327 23.91 24.55 -10.55
N LEU A 328 24.03 25.16 -11.71
CA LEU A 328 25.33 25.40 -12.30
C LEU A 328 26.05 26.43 -11.44
N SER A 329 27.17 26.03 -10.84
CA SER A 329 28.07 27.02 -10.24
C SER A 329 28.51 27.97 -11.36
N SER A 330 28.08 29.22 -11.28
CA SER A 330 28.66 30.28 -12.11
C SER A 330 30.14 30.37 -11.72
N HIS A 331 30.99 29.64 -12.47
CA HIS A 331 32.40 29.88 -12.43
C HIS A 331 32.61 31.23 -13.10
N CYS A 332 32.81 32.28 -12.29
CA CYS A 332 33.56 33.45 -12.65
C CYS A 332 35.03 33.22 -12.33
#